data_72aedf48cdce8b165d0da41bb838e1f7
#
_entry.id   72aedf48cdce8b165d0da41bb838e1f7
#
_cell.length_a   1.000
_cell.length_b   1.000
_cell.length_c   1.000
_cell.angle_alpha   90.00
_cell.angle_beta   90.00
_cell.angle_gamma   90.00
#
_symmetry.space_group_name_H-M   'P 1'
#
loop_
_entity.id
_entity.type
_entity.pdbx_description
1 polymer ?
#
loop_
_entity_poly.entity_id
_entity_poly.type
_entity_poly.pdbx_seq_one_letter_code
_entity_poly.pdbx_strand_id
1 'polypeptide(L)'
;MSFTMSAFLITWLAIALLAFAMSGLVRQVHALASSQQAVPFRTGPPIGAVLPDLNGAVRASHPTKPTVLLFSEATCSTCAELLPELARLAGEHRDTIQFGVVFRGKGTAVDGPIVGAFEHQSELFDRLGISAVPYAIVTSPRGVVLDAQLTGSVTLLRQLVNAAVAGTTEG
;
A
#
# COMPACT_ATOMS: atom_id res chain seq x y z
N MET A 1 -55.60 34.62 -10.84
CA MET A 1 -54.20 34.62 -11.35
C MET A 1 -53.12 34.39 -10.26
N SER A 2 -53.49 34.37 -8.99
CA SER A 2 -52.49 34.28 -7.87
C SER A 2 -52.04 32.84 -7.53
N PHE A 3 -52.90 31.84 -7.74
CA PHE A 3 -52.58 30.43 -7.33
C PHE A 3 -51.50 29.79 -8.21
N THR A 4 -51.53 29.98 -9.50
CA THR A 4 -50.54 29.45 -10.44
C THR A 4 -49.17 30.12 -10.28
N MET A 5 -49.12 31.41 -10.03
CA MET A 5 -47.87 32.11 -9.71
C MET A 5 -47.25 31.65 -8.40
N SER A 6 -48.07 31.43 -7.37
CA SER A 6 -47.62 30.95 -6.08
C SER A 6 -47.06 29.50 -6.19
N ALA A 7 -47.73 28.62 -6.92
CA ALA A 7 -47.28 27.27 -7.17
C ALA A 7 -45.92 27.23 -7.91
N PHE A 8 -45.76 28.12 -8.90
CA PHE A 8 -44.53 28.22 -9.69
C PHE A 8 -43.34 28.69 -8.83
N LEU A 9 -43.56 29.69 -7.96
CA LEU A 9 -42.53 30.17 -7.04
C LEU A 9 -42.10 29.13 -6.03
N ILE A 10 -43.06 28.36 -5.47
CA ILE A 10 -42.75 27.29 -4.51
C ILE A 10 -41.93 26.18 -5.18
N THR A 11 -42.27 25.81 -6.41
CA THR A 11 -41.52 24.77 -7.16
C THR A 11 -40.11 25.22 -7.46
N TRP A 12 -39.89 26.45 -7.87
CA TRP A 12 -38.54 27.00 -8.11
C TRP A 12 -37.71 27.12 -6.83
N LEU A 13 -38.36 27.49 -5.73
CA LEU A 13 -37.71 27.52 -4.42
C LEU A 13 -37.26 26.12 -3.95
N ALA A 14 -38.12 25.12 -4.17
CA ALA A 14 -37.78 23.73 -3.82
C ALA A 14 -36.62 23.19 -4.66
N ILE A 15 -36.58 23.50 -5.96
CA ILE A 15 -35.47 23.13 -6.87
C ILE A 15 -34.18 23.82 -6.45
N ALA A 16 -34.21 25.08 -6.09
CA ALA A 16 -33.05 25.83 -5.63
C ALA A 16 -32.49 25.27 -4.32
N LEU A 17 -33.34 24.91 -3.35
CA LEU A 17 -32.95 24.28 -2.12
C LEU A 17 -32.31 22.91 -2.35
N LEU A 18 -32.89 22.08 -3.23
CA LEU A 18 -32.30 20.78 -3.59
C LEU A 18 -30.94 20.93 -4.27
N ALA A 19 -30.80 21.87 -5.20
CA ALA A 19 -29.50 22.14 -5.83
C ALA A 19 -28.46 22.63 -4.84
N PHE A 20 -28.85 23.47 -3.88
CA PHE A 20 -27.97 23.95 -2.82
C PHE A 20 -27.53 22.81 -1.88
N ALA A 21 -28.45 21.91 -1.48
CA ALA A 21 -28.15 20.76 -0.68
C ALA A 21 -27.17 19.79 -1.38
N MET A 22 -27.40 19.52 -2.69
CA MET A 22 -26.48 18.71 -3.49
C MET A 22 -25.09 19.34 -3.63
N SER A 23 -25.02 20.65 -3.83
CA SER A 23 -23.75 21.38 -3.91
C SER A 23 -22.95 21.28 -2.61
N GLY A 24 -23.63 21.28 -1.46
CA GLY A 24 -23.02 21.08 -0.14
C GLY A 24 -22.43 19.69 0.03
N LEU A 25 -23.16 18.65 -0.42
CA LEU A 25 -22.68 17.26 -0.35
C LEU A 25 -21.45 17.03 -1.24
N VAL A 26 -21.50 17.51 -2.48
CA VAL A 26 -20.37 17.40 -3.42
C VAL A 26 -19.13 18.11 -2.87
N ARG A 27 -19.31 19.26 -2.23
CA ARG A 27 -18.21 19.99 -1.60
C ARG A 27 -17.61 19.24 -0.40
N GLN A 28 -18.43 18.55 0.39
CA GLN A 28 -17.96 17.71 1.49
C GLN A 28 -17.19 16.49 0.97
N VAL A 29 -17.66 15.83 -0.08
CA VAL A 29 -16.96 14.70 -0.72
C VAL A 29 -15.62 15.16 -1.31
N HIS A 30 -15.58 16.30 -1.98
CA HIS A 30 -14.32 16.88 -2.49
C HIS A 30 -13.38 17.33 -1.36
N ALA A 31 -13.90 17.87 -0.26
CA ALA A 31 -13.08 18.23 0.90
C ALA A 31 -12.49 16.99 1.60
N LEU A 32 -13.24 15.88 1.68
CA LEU A 32 -12.69 14.61 2.18
C LEU A 32 -11.68 13.99 1.20
N ALA A 33 -11.94 14.03 -0.09
CA ALA A 33 -11.02 13.52 -1.10
C ALA A 33 -9.72 14.36 -1.18
N SER A 34 -9.80 15.68 -1.00
CA SER A 34 -8.62 16.55 -0.97
C SER A 34 -7.90 16.55 0.38
N SER A 35 -8.58 16.26 1.49
CA SER A 35 -7.93 16.09 2.79
C SER A 35 -7.15 14.76 2.88
N GLN A 36 -7.51 13.75 2.09
CA GLN A 36 -6.69 12.54 1.91
C GLN A 36 -5.39 12.82 1.14
N GLN A 37 -5.30 13.92 0.38
CA GLN A 37 -4.06 14.34 -0.28
C GLN A 37 -3.21 15.33 0.54
N ALA A 38 -3.73 15.90 1.63
CA ALA A 38 -3.10 17.03 2.34
C ALA A 38 -2.45 16.71 3.70
N VAL A 39 -2.55 15.48 4.20
CA VAL A 39 -1.65 14.94 5.21
C VAL A 39 -0.99 13.73 4.58
N PRO A 40 0.30 13.74 4.27
CA PRO A 40 1.00 12.50 4.09
C PRO A 40 0.94 11.81 5.46
N PHE A 41 -0.08 11.01 5.70
CA PHE A 41 0.07 9.87 6.56
C PHE A 41 1.17 9.05 5.88
N ARG A 42 2.42 9.44 6.15
CA ARG A 42 3.58 8.66 5.76
C ARG A 42 3.49 7.37 6.55
N THR A 43 2.63 6.50 6.07
CA THR A 43 2.63 5.13 6.49
C THR A 43 3.89 4.54 5.88
N GLY A 44 4.88 4.28 6.71
CA GLY A 44 6.11 3.64 6.27
C GLY A 44 7.32 4.56 6.13
N PRO A 45 8.49 3.96 5.88
CA PRO A 45 9.77 4.67 5.82
C PRO A 45 9.85 5.58 4.59
N PRO A 46 10.56 6.71 4.69
CA PRO A 46 10.80 7.57 3.53
C PRO A 46 11.72 6.88 2.51
N ILE A 47 11.51 7.19 1.23
CA ILE A 47 12.42 6.79 0.16
C ILE A 47 13.82 7.34 0.46
N GLY A 48 14.86 6.52 0.26
CA GLY A 48 16.24 6.83 0.59
C GLY A 48 16.66 6.48 2.03
N ALA A 49 15.71 6.14 2.91
CA ALA A 49 16.04 5.64 4.24
C ALA A 49 16.71 4.26 4.17
N VAL A 50 17.58 3.98 5.10
CA VAL A 50 18.16 2.64 5.27
C VAL A 50 17.27 1.85 6.21
N LEU A 51 16.76 0.71 5.74
CA LEU A 51 16.00 -0.19 6.61
C LEU A 51 16.92 -0.79 7.68
N PRO A 52 16.45 -0.87 8.93
CA PRO A 52 17.15 -1.63 9.95
C PRO A 52 17.28 -3.09 9.50
N ASP A 53 18.44 -3.67 9.75
CA ASP A 53 18.73 -5.04 9.35
C ASP A 53 17.72 -6.01 9.98
N LEU A 54 16.98 -6.73 9.15
CA LEU A 54 16.09 -7.82 9.57
C LEU A 54 16.97 -9.04 9.92
N ASN A 55 17.65 -8.99 11.06
CA ASN A 55 18.52 -10.03 11.60
C ASN A 55 19.61 -10.56 10.63
N GLY A 56 20.07 -9.73 9.69
CA GLY A 56 21.04 -10.14 8.68
C GLY A 56 20.51 -11.09 7.61
N ALA A 57 19.31 -11.66 7.81
CA ALA A 57 18.81 -12.75 6.97
C ALA A 57 18.45 -12.28 5.55
N VAL A 58 17.88 -11.09 5.40
CA VAL A 58 17.51 -10.54 4.08
C VAL A 58 18.76 -10.16 3.27
N ARG A 59 19.83 -9.68 3.94
CA ARG A 59 21.08 -9.30 3.29
C ARG A 59 22.02 -10.49 3.06
N ALA A 60 21.91 -11.53 3.89
CA ALA A 60 22.79 -12.69 3.81
C ALA A 60 22.46 -13.61 2.63
N SER A 61 21.20 -13.63 2.18
CA SER A 61 20.76 -14.55 1.12
C SER A 61 21.34 -14.20 -0.24
N HIS A 62 21.31 -12.91 -0.62
CA HIS A 62 21.88 -12.43 -1.88
C HIS A 62 22.24 -10.93 -1.80
N PRO A 63 23.49 -10.58 -1.51
CA PRO A 63 23.92 -9.21 -1.24
C PRO A 63 23.86 -8.28 -2.47
N THR A 64 23.57 -8.83 -3.64
CA THR A 64 23.55 -8.08 -4.92
C THR A 64 22.17 -7.82 -5.47
N LYS A 65 21.10 -8.40 -4.88
CA LYS A 65 19.74 -8.26 -5.42
C LYS A 65 18.90 -7.28 -4.59
N PRO A 66 18.06 -6.47 -5.23
CA PRO A 66 17.00 -5.74 -4.54
C PRO A 66 16.04 -6.70 -3.84
N THR A 67 15.35 -6.21 -2.83
CA THR A 67 14.41 -7.01 -2.06
C THR A 67 13.05 -6.34 -2.00
N VAL A 68 12.00 -7.12 -2.25
CA VAL A 68 10.60 -6.74 -2.00
C VAL A 68 10.17 -7.37 -0.69
N LEU A 69 9.79 -6.54 0.29
CA LEU A 69 9.27 -6.96 1.58
C LEU A 69 7.79 -6.65 1.67
N LEU A 70 6.95 -7.66 1.84
CA LEU A 70 5.53 -7.51 2.10
C LEU A 70 5.26 -7.56 3.60
N PHE A 71 4.80 -6.46 4.17
CA PHE A 71 4.35 -6.35 5.56
C PHE A 71 2.88 -6.77 5.64
N SER A 72 2.58 -7.73 6.52
CA SER A 72 1.33 -8.46 6.56
C SER A 72 0.88 -8.77 7.99
N GLU A 73 -0.39 -9.12 8.13
CA GLU A 73 -0.98 -9.66 9.36
C GLU A 73 -1.83 -10.89 9.03
N ALA A 74 -1.83 -11.90 9.90
CA ALA A 74 -2.58 -13.14 9.69
C ALA A 74 -4.11 -12.95 9.63
N THR A 75 -4.61 -11.90 10.27
CA THR A 75 -6.04 -11.54 10.30
C THR A 75 -6.51 -10.68 9.12
N CYS A 76 -5.59 -10.26 8.25
CA CYS A 76 -5.85 -9.40 7.12
C CYS A 76 -6.26 -10.25 5.89
N SER A 77 -7.51 -10.20 5.47
CA SER A 77 -8.01 -10.95 4.30
C SER A 77 -7.32 -10.56 3.00
N THR A 78 -7.11 -9.26 2.76
CA THR A 78 -6.38 -8.77 1.58
C THR A 78 -4.93 -9.27 1.56
N CYS A 79 -4.29 -9.36 2.73
CA CYS A 79 -2.94 -9.93 2.82
C CYS A 79 -2.93 -11.41 2.40
N ALA A 80 -3.94 -12.18 2.85
CA ALA A 80 -4.06 -13.60 2.49
C ALA A 80 -4.21 -13.81 0.96
N GLU A 81 -4.88 -12.88 0.27
CA GLU A 81 -5.01 -12.91 -1.20
C GLU A 81 -3.69 -12.57 -1.91
N LEU A 82 -2.84 -11.73 -1.29
CA LEU A 82 -1.58 -11.30 -1.89
C LEU A 82 -0.44 -12.33 -1.72
N LEU A 83 -0.47 -13.15 -0.67
CA LEU A 83 0.62 -14.11 -0.39
C LEU A 83 0.85 -15.12 -1.53
N PRO A 84 -0.19 -15.76 -2.13
CA PRO A 84 0.01 -16.66 -3.26
C PRO A 84 0.59 -15.95 -4.49
N GLU A 85 0.17 -14.71 -4.72
CA GLU A 85 0.70 -13.91 -5.83
C GLU A 85 2.16 -13.50 -5.60
N LEU A 86 2.50 -13.13 -4.36
CA LEU A 86 3.88 -12.84 -4.00
C LEU A 86 4.78 -14.07 -4.24
N ALA A 87 4.32 -15.26 -3.84
CA ALA A 87 5.04 -16.51 -4.06
C ALA A 87 5.24 -16.82 -5.56
N ARG A 88 4.20 -16.57 -6.37
CA ARG A 88 4.26 -16.70 -7.84
C ARG A 88 5.31 -15.75 -8.43
N LEU A 89 5.26 -14.46 -8.07
CA LEU A 89 6.20 -13.44 -8.51
C LEU A 89 7.64 -13.76 -8.05
N ALA A 90 7.79 -14.29 -6.85
CA ALA A 90 9.08 -14.73 -6.33
C ALA A 90 9.68 -15.87 -7.18
N GLY A 91 8.84 -16.80 -7.65
CA GLY A 91 9.26 -17.85 -8.60
C GLY A 91 9.67 -17.29 -9.95
N GLU A 92 8.93 -16.32 -10.47
CA GLU A 92 9.11 -15.71 -11.78
C GLU A 92 10.37 -14.83 -11.85
N HIS A 93 10.65 -14.07 -10.77
CA HIS A 93 11.75 -13.10 -10.73
C HIS A 93 12.91 -13.51 -9.80
N ARG A 94 13.01 -14.79 -9.44
CA ARG A 94 14.00 -15.31 -8.48
C ARG A 94 15.45 -14.93 -8.79
N ASP A 95 15.78 -14.72 -10.06
CA ASP A 95 17.14 -14.41 -10.49
C ASP A 95 17.47 -12.91 -10.41
N THR A 96 16.45 -12.07 -10.36
CA THR A 96 16.56 -10.61 -10.41
C THR A 96 16.30 -9.95 -9.06
N ILE A 97 15.27 -10.39 -8.33
CA ILE A 97 14.78 -9.77 -7.10
C ILE A 97 14.58 -10.84 -6.03
N GLN A 98 14.76 -10.46 -4.76
CA GLN A 98 14.40 -11.27 -3.60
C GLN A 98 13.04 -10.87 -3.05
N PHE A 99 12.34 -11.81 -2.42
CA PHE A 99 11.05 -11.58 -1.81
C PHE A 99 11.04 -12.08 -0.37
N GLY A 100 10.48 -11.30 0.53
CA GLY A 100 10.28 -11.67 1.93
C GLY A 100 8.92 -11.20 2.43
N VAL A 101 8.44 -11.86 3.49
CA VAL A 101 7.20 -11.47 4.18
C VAL A 101 7.52 -11.17 5.63
N VAL A 102 6.97 -10.07 6.12
CA VAL A 102 7.14 -9.61 7.50
C VAL A 102 5.77 -9.57 8.17
N PHE A 103 5.57 -10.39 9.17
CA PHE A 103 4.34 -10.45 9.93
C PHE A 103 4.44 -9.66 11.24
N ARG A 104 3.43 -8.84 11.54
CA ARG A 104 3.35 -8.12 12.81
C ARG A 104 3.32 -9.09 14.00
N GLY A 105 2.50 -10.13 13.93
CA GLY A 105 2.36 -11.20 14.91
C GLY A 105 2.81 -12.53 14.35
N LYS A 106 2.07 -13.60 14.72
CA LYS A 106 2.24 -14.93 14.14
C LYS A 106 1.87 -14.89 12.66
N GLY A 107 2.69 -15.46 11.81
CA GLY A 107 2.48 -15.54 10.39
C GLY A 107 1.63 -16.72 9.96
N THR A 108 1.39 -16.79 8.67
CA THR A 108 0.85 -17.95 7.96
C THR A 108 1.94 -18.57 7.09
N ALA A 109 1.83 -19.86 6.79
CA ALA A 109 2.74 -20.49 5.86
C ALA A 109 2.70 -19.76 4.49
N VAL A 110 3.87 -19.48 3.95
CA VAL A 110 4.03 -18.90 2.61
C VAL A 110 4.89 -19.85 1.81
N ASP A 111 4.27 -20.45 0.80
CA ASP A 111 4.97 -21.34 -0.12
C ASP A 111 5.72 -20.53 -1.18
N GLY A 112 6.87 -21.05 -1.64
CA GLY A 112 7.61 -20.45 -2.74
C GLY A 112 9.02 -19.99 -2.38
N PRO A 113 9.79 -19.47 -3.34
CA PRO A 113 11.20 -19.09 -3.17
C PRO A 113 11.32 -17.70 -2.53
N ILE A 114 10.80 -17.56 -1.31
CA ILE A 114 10.97 -16.36 -0.50
C ILE A 114 12.20 -16.51 0.41
N VAL A 115 12.92 -15.41 0.64
CA VAL A 115 14.12 -15.42 1.51
C VAL A 115 13.79 -15.57 2.98
N GLY A 116 12.53 -15.33 3.38
CA GLY A 116 12.07 -15.57 4.75
C GLY A 116 10.67 -15.04 5.01
N ALA A 117 10.01 -15.68 5.96
CA ALA A 117 8.82 -15.20 6.62
C ALA A 117 9.21 -14.82 8.07
N PHE A 118 9.21 -13.53 8.37
CA PHE A 118 9.64 -12.98 9.65
C PHE A 118 8.42 -12.73 10.52
N GLU A 119 8.24 -13.51 11.56
CA GLU A 119 7.11 -13.40 12.49
C GLU A 119 7.43 -12.50 13.70
N HIS A 120 6.38 -12.04 14.40
CA HIS A 120 6.48 -11.27 15.65
C HIS A 120 7.29 -9.97 15.52
N GLN A 121 7.13 -9.27 14.37
CA GLN A 121 7.89 -8.06 14.07
C GLN A 121 7.13 -6.76 14.40
N SER A 122 6.26 -6.74 15.42
CA SER A 122 5.48 -5.57 15.81
C SER A 122 6.34 -4.32 16.02
N GLU A 123 7.47 -4.48 16.72
CA GLU A 123 8.41 -3.38 16.97
C GLU A 123 9.01 -2.80 15.69
N LEU A 124 9.24 -3.63 14.66
CA LEU A 124 9.71 -3.17 13.36
C LEU A 124 8.62 -2.34 12.63
N PHE A 125 7.36 -2.80 12.67
CA PHE A 125 6.25 -2.03 12.12
C PHE A 125 6.14 -0.64 12.75
N ASP A 126 6.27 -0.56 14.09
CA ASP A 126 6.20 0.69 14.83
C ASP A 126 7.38 1.61 14.50
N ARG A 127 8.60 1.08 14.45
CA ARG A 127 9.80 1.85 14.06
C ARG A 127 9.74 2.37 12.63
N LEU A 128 9.14 1.61 11.71
CA LEU A 128 8.97 2.02 10.32
C LEU A 128 7.73 2.89 10.11
N GLY A 129 6.87 3.07 11.12
CA GLY A 129 5.62 3.81 11.01
C GLY A 129 4.58 3.15 10.12
N ILE A 130 4.62 1.80 9.99
CA ILE A 130 3.66 1.04 9.18
C ILE A 130 2.41 0.79 10.03
N SER A 131 1.38 1.59 9.80
CA SER A 131 0.11 1.52 10.55
C SER A 131 -0.97 0.70 9.83
N ALA A 132 -0.82 0.46 8.54
CA ALA A 132 -1.80 -0.28 7.72
C ALA A 132 -1.12 -1.36 6.88
N VAL A 133 -1.81 -2.47 6.67
CA VAL A 133 -1.37 -3.62 5.86
C VAL A 133 -2.45 -3.97 4.82
N PRO A 134 -2.08 -4.59 3.70
CA PRO A 134 -0.73 -4.97 3.27
C PRO A 134 0.10 -3.77 2.81
N TYR A 135 1.37 -3.73 3.21
CA TYR A 135 2.30 -2.68 2.86
C TYR A 135 3.56 -3.28 2.23
N ALA A 136 4.01 -2.77 1.11
CA ALA A 136 5.20 -3.29 0.44
C ALA A 136 6.32 -2.26 0.42
N ILE A 137 7.54 -2.72 0.66
CA ILE A 137 8.77 -1.93 0.59
C ILE A 137 9.72 -2.60 -0.40
N VAL A 138 10.24 -1.81 -1.33
CA VAL A 138 11.33 -2.23 -2.21
C VAL A 138 12.63 -1.62 -1.70
N THR A 139 13.65 -2.44 -1.53
CA THR A 139 14.97 -1.98 -1.12
C THR A 139 16.03 -2.31 -2.15
N SER A 140 17.06 -1.45 -2.21
CA SER A 140 18.29 -1.76 -2.93
C SER A 140 19.04 -2.91 -2.24
N PRO A 141 20.06 -3.50 -2.88
CA PRO A 141 20.93 -4.49 -2.25
C PRO A 141 21.62 -3.97 -0.98
N ARG A 142 21.75 -2.65 -0.83
CA ARG A 142 22.31 -2.01 0.37
C ARG A 142 21.29 -1.72 1.46
N GLY A 143 20.03 -2.12 1.26
CA GLY A 143 18.94 -1.87 2.22
C GLY A 143 18.38 -0.46 2.18
N VAL A 144 18.66 0.32 1.15
CA VAL A 144 18.06 1.65 0.95
C VAL A 144 16.67 1.49 0.36
N VAL A 145 15.68 2.14 0.94
CA VAL A 145 14.30 2.14 0.46
C VAL A 145 14.23 2.84 -0.91
N LEU A 146 13.83 2.10 -1.92
CA LEU A 146 13.62 2.58 -3.29
C LEU A 146 12.16 2.95 -3.54
N ASP A 147 11.23 2.18 -2.99
CA ASP A 147 9.80 2.42 -3.04
C ASP A 147 9.11 1.86 -1.78
N ALA A 148 8.01 2.48 -1.36
CA ALA A 148 7.28 2.08 -0.16
C ALA A 148 5.83 2.55 -0.25
N GLN A 149 4.86 1.60 -0.30
CA GLN A 149 3.46 1.92 -0.49
C GLN A 149 2.49 0.86 0.08
N LEU A 150 1.26 1.29 0.33
CA LEU A 150 0.14 0.37 0.59
C LEU A 150 -0.16 -0.43 -0.68
N THR A 151 -0.30 -1.74 -0.54
CA THR A 151 -0.48 -2.66 -1.66
C THR A 151 -1.81 -3.40 -1.53
N GLY A 152 -2.91 -2.66 -1.63
CA GLY A 152 -4.26 -3.16 -1.38
C GLY A 152 -4.83 -4.08 -2.47
N SER A 153 -4.07 -4.45 -3.50
CA SER A 153 -4.52 -5.36 -4.56
C SER A 153 -3.36 -6.07 -5.25
N VAL A 154 -3.68 -7.22 -5.87
CA VAL A 154 -2.75 -7.98 -6.71
C VAL A 154 -2.17 -7.13 -7.85
N THR A 155 -2.98 -6.27 -8.44
CA THR A 155 -2.53 -5.37 -9.53
C THR A 155 -1.46 -4.40 -9.06
N LEU A 156 -1.64 -3.78 -7.88
CA LEU A 156 -0.65 -2.87 -7.30
C LEU A 156 0.65 -3.60 -6.95
N LEU A 157 0.55 -4.82 -6.40
CA LEU A 157 1.73 -5.63 -6.12
C LEU A 157 2.53 -5.94 -7.39
N ARG A 158 1.85 -6.35 -8.47
CA ARG A 158 2.49 -6.59 -9.77
C ARG A 158 3.16 -5.34 -10.34
N GLN A 159 2.49 -4.19 -10.27
CA GLN A 159 3.05 -2.92 -10.74
C GLN A 159 4.32 -2.55 -9.98
N LEU A 160 4.31 -2.67 -8.66
CA LEU A 160 5.46 -2.41 -7.81
C LEU A 160 6.65 -3.33 -8.15
N VAL A 161 6.39 -4.64 -8.29
CA VAL A 161 7.43 -5.61 -8.63
C VAL A 161 8.00 -5.35 -10.03
N ASN A 162 7.14 -5.10 -11.03
CA ASN A 162 7.59 -4.80 -12.38
C ASN A 162 8.44 -3.53 -12.45
N ALA A 163 8.07 -2.48 -11.70
CA ALA A 163 8.88 -1.28 -11.60
C ALA A 163 10.25 -1.55 -10.95
N ALA A 164 10.27 -2.38 -9.90
CA ALA A 164 11.51 -2.78 -9.24
C ALA A 164 12.42 -3.60 -10.17
N VAL A 165 11.85 -4.51 -10.98
CA VAL A 165 12.60 -5.28 -11.99
C VAL A 165 13.18 -4.36 -13.07
N ALA A 166 12.39 -3.42 -13.59
CA ALA A 166 12.84 -2.47 -14.61
C ALA A 166 14.02 -1.60 -14.11
N GLY A 167 13.96 -1.14 -12.85
CA GLY A 167 15.04 -0.35 -12.25
C GLY A 167 16.35 -1.12 -12.04
N THR A 168 16.34 -2.46 -12.07
CA THR A 168 17.56 -3.28 -11.98
C THR A 168 18.27 -3.47 -13.31
N THR A 169 17.59 -3.24 -14.43
CA THR A 169 18.18 -3.41 -15.78
C THR A 169 18.90 -2.16 -16.29
N GLU A 170 18.74 -1.01 -15.61
CA GLU A 170 19.32 0.27 -16.02
C GLU A 170 20.58 0.68 -15.22
N GLY A 171 21.02 -0.12 -14.27
CA GLY A 171 22.21 0.13 -13.41
C GLY A 171 23.33 -0.87 -13.63
#